data_b4d88bca3691b859bb7778b0360f978e
#
_entry.id   b4d88bca3691b859bb7778b0360f978e
#
_cell.length_a   1.000
_cell.length_b   1.000
_cell.length_c   1.000
_cell.angle_alpha   90.00
_cell.angle_beta   90.00
_cell.angle_gamma   90.00
#
_symmetry.space_group_name_H-M   'P 1'
#
loop_
_entity.id
_entity.type
_entity.pdbx_description
1 polymer ?
#
loop_
_entity_poly.entity_id
_entity_poly.type
_entity_poly.pdbx_seq_one_letter_code
_entity_poly.pdbx_strand_id
1 'polypeptide(L)'
;GAQSLAVILDLATIALAAEQMGGAQQLLDMTVAYSKERNQFGRAIAGFQAIKHKAADMMLRVEVARSGVYYAACVAEESLQALQAGTPVDRAALQEAASVAKAYCSDAFFKNAGEAIQIHGGVGFSWEYDVHLYFKRAKASEQFLGTGAWHRERLAALLLDGEGVL
;
A
#
# COMPACT_ATOMS: atom_id res chain seq x y z
N GLY A 1 -27.73 7.09 6.91
CA GLY A 1 -27.26 8.24 6.13
C GLY A 1 -25.76 8.44 6.14
N ALA A 2 -25.27 9.59 6.62
CA ALA A 2 -23.82 9.93 6.55
C ALA A 2 -22.93 8.91 7.27
N GLN A 3 -23.33 8.42 8.42
CA GLN A 3 -22.56 7.41 9.18
C GLN A 3 -22.40 6.09 8.41
N SER A 4 -23.43 5.61 7.73
CA SER A 4 -23.34 4.38 6.92
C SER A 4 -22.39 4.57 5.72
N LEU A 5 -22.43 5.75 5.10
CA LEU A 5 -21.51 6.08 4.00
C LEU A 5 -20.06 6.08 4.49
N ALA A 6 -19.78 6.67 5.67
CA ALA A 6 -18.44 6.71 6.23
C ALA A 6 -17.89 5.29 6.52
N VAL A 7 -18.72 4.36 7.05
CA VAL A 7 -18.32 2.95 7.21
C VAL A 7 -17.95 2.31 5.87
N ILE A 8 -18.77 2.50 4.84
CA ILE A 8 -18.53 1.95 3.50
C ILE A 8 -17.22 2.49 2.91
N LEU A 9 -16.95 3.79 3.08
CA LEU A 9 -15.72 4.41 2.59
C LEU A 9 -14.47 3.87 3.31
N ASP A 10 -14.55 3.65 4.62
CA ASP A 10 -13.44 3.08 5.39
C ASP A 10 -13.17 1.62 4.98
N LEU A 11 -14.22 0.80 4.80
CA LEU A 11 -14.08 -0.57 4.29
C LEU A 11 -13.48 -0.59 2.87
N ALA A 12 -13.94 0.29 1.98
CA ALA A 12 -13.39 0.43 0.64
C ALA A 12 -11.92 0.90 0.67
N THR A 13 -11.56 1.75 1.63
CA THR A 13 -10.19 2.22 1.85
C THR A 13 -9.26 1.07 2.26
N ILE A 14 -9.72 0.18 3.13
CA ILE A 14 -8.97 -1.02 3.53
C ILE A 14 -8.77 -1.96 2.33
N ALA A 15 -9.81 -2.18 1.52
CA ALA A 15 -9.71 -2.99 0.31
C ALA A 15 -8.69 -2.40 -0.70
N LEU A 16 -8.70 -1.07 -0.87
CA LEU A 16 -7.71 -0.38 -1.70
C LEU A 16 -6.28 -0.50 -1.14
N ALA A 17 -6.10 -0.41 0.17
CA ALA A 17 -4.80 -0.61 0.81
C ALA A 17 -4.27 -2.05 0.60
N ALA A 18 -5.15 -3.05 0.61
CA ALA A 18 -4.80 -4.44 0.29
C ALA A 18 -4.34 -4.59 -1.17
N GLU A 19 -5.02 -3.94 -2.12
CA GLU A 19 -4.57 -3.89 -3.52
C GLU A 19 -3.19 -3.26 -3.64
N GLN A 20 -2.95 -2.13 -2.96
CA GLN A 20 -1.68 -1.42 -2.98
C GLN A 20 -0.53 -2.26 -2.41
N MET A 21 -0.77 -2.99 -1.32
CA MET A 21 0.20 -3.94 -0.75
C MET A 21 0.51 -5.07 -1.73
N GLY A 22 -0.50 -5.65 -2.37
CA GLY A 22 -0.33 -6.67 -3.39
C GLY A 22 0.48 -6.18 -4.59
N GLY A 23 0.21 -4.95 -5.05
CA GLY A 23 0.99 -4.31 -6.12
C GLY A 23 2.45 -4.07 -5.73
N ALA A 24 2.71 -3.66 -4.49
CA ALA A 24 4.07 -3.49 -3.96
C ALA A 24 4.83 -4.82 -3.88
N GLN A 25 4.16 -5.91 -3.49
CA GLN A 25 4.72 -7.27 -3.48
C GLN A 25 5.07 -7.73 -4.90
N GLN A 26 4.15 -7.59 -5.84
CA GLN A 26 4.38 -8.01 -7.22
C GLN A 26 5.57 -7.28 -7.84
N LEU A 27 5.72 -5.98 -7.57
CA LEU A 27 6.89 -5.21 -8.03
C LEU A 27 8.20 -5.74 -7.43
N LEU A 28 8.21 -6.12 -6.16
CA LEU A 28 9.36 -6.74 -5.53
C LEU A 28 9.74 -8.04 -6.25
N ASP A 29 8.77 -8.92 -6.49
CA ASP A 29 8.99 -10.22 -7.13
C ASP A 29 9.53 -10.06 -8.55
N MET A 30 8.91 -9.19 -9.36
CA MET A 30 9.35 -8.87 -10.72
C MET A 30 10.78 -8.29 -10.73
N THR A 31 11.06 -7.37 -9.81
CA THR A 31 12.37 -6.71 -9.73
C THR A 31 13.48 -7.68 -9.30
N VAL A 32 13.18 -8.56 -8.35
CA VAL A 32 14.12 -9.61 -7.92
C VAL A 32 14.39 -10.59 -9.05
N ALA A 33 13.36 -11.05 -9.77
CA ALA A 33 13.50 -11.94 -10.92
C ALA A 33 14.38 -11.30 -12.00
N TYR A 34 14.03 -10.08 -12.43
CA TYR A 34 14.83 -9.32 -13.41
C TYR A 34 16.28 -9.16 -12.97
N SER A 35 16.52 -8.83 -11.70
CA SER A 35 17.86 -8.61 -11.19
C SER A 35 18.75 -9.86 -11.23
N LYS A 36 18.16 -11.05 -11.13
CA LYS A 36 18.88 -12.34 -11.21
C LYS A 36 19.24 -12.72 -12.64
N GLU A 37 18.46 -12.27 -13.63
CA GLU A 37 18.63 -12.61 -15.05
C GLU A 37 19.48 -11.57 -15.78
N ARG A 38 19.32 -10.28 -15.46
CA ARG A 38 20.01 -9.19 -16.14
C ARG A 38 21.49 -9.16 -15.81
N ASN A 39 22.33 -9.28 -16.83
CA ASN A 39 23.79 -9.20 -16.71
C ASN A 39 24.32 -7.83 -17.11
N GLN A 40 25.19 -7.25 -16.27
CA GLN A 40 25.98 -6.05 -16.52
C GLN A 40 27.32 -6.17 -15.82
N PHE A 41 28.37 -5.60 -16.41
CA PHE A 41 29.73 -5.67 -15.86
C PHE A 41 30.21 -7.10 -15.55
N GLY A 42 29.86 -8.04 -16.43
CA GLY A 42 30.29 -9.45 -16.35
C GLY A 42 29.56 -10.34 -15.34
N ARG A 43 28.48 -9.86 -14.70
CA ARG A 43 27.69 -10.65 -13.74
C ARG A 43 26.24 -10.18 -13.66
N ALA A 44 25.37 -11.01 -13.06
CA ALA A 44 23.99 -10.62 -12.76
C ALA A 44 23.95 -9.38 -11.84
N ILE A 45 23.04 -8.43 -12.13
CA ILE A 45 22.94 -7.20 -11.34
C ILE A 45 22.54 -7.44 -9.90
N ALA A 46 21.86 -8.55 -9.58
CA ALA A 46 21.60 -9.01 -8.22
C ALA A 46 22.87 -9.21 -7.39
N GLY A 47 24.04 -9.36 -8.01
CA GLY A 47 25.33 -9.48 -7.34
C GLY A 47 25.87 -8.17 -6.75
N PHE A 48 25.31 -7.02 -7.14
CA PHE A 48 25.74 -5.70 -6.66
C PHE A 48 25.05 -5.33 -5.35
N GLN A 49 25.84 -4.83 -4.38
CA GLN A 49 25.33 -4.49 -3.05
C GLN A 49 24.21 -3.43 -3.10
N ALA A 50 24.33 -2.44 -3.97
CA ALA A 50 23.31 -1.40 -4.14
C ALA A 50 21.94 -1.99 -4.55
N ILE A 51 21.93 -3.01 -5.42
CA ILE A 51 20.68 -3.69 -5.83
C ILE A 51 20.12 -4.55 -4.69
N LYS A 52 20.99 -5.26 -3.95
CA LYS A 52 20.59 -6.05 -2.79
C LYS A 52 19.92 -5.19 -1.72
N HIS A 53 20.48 -4.03 -1.40
CA HIS A 53 19.92 -3.12 -0.39
C HIS A 53 18.59 -2.54 -0.84
N LYS A 54 18.46 -2.12 -2.11
CA LYS A 54 17.18 -1.67 -2.66
C LYS A 54 16.10 -2.75 -2.58
N ALA A 55 16.42 -3.98 -2.95
CA ALA A 55 15.48 -5.10 -2.85
C ALA A 55 15.08 -5.40 -1.37
N ALA A 56 16.03 -5.31 -0.44
CA ALA A 56 15.75 -5.46 0.98
C ALA A 56 14.82 -4.34 1.50
N ASP A 57 15.05 -3.08 1.11
CA ASP A 57 14.19 -1.96 1.47
C ASP A 57 12.78 -2.10 0.86
N MET A 58 12.68 -2.61 -0.38
CA MET A 58 11.39 -2.92 -1.00
C MET A 58 10.64 -3.99 -0.20
N MET A 59 11.34 -5.05 0.23
CA MET A 59 10.77 -6.12 1.05
C MET A 59 10.29 -5.60 2.40
N LEU A 60 11.09 -4.79 3.10
CA LEU A 60 10.69 -4.20 4.39
C LEU A 60 9.40 -3.40 4.27
N ARG A 61 9.27 -2.58 3.21
CA ARG A 61 8.03 -1.82 2.96
C ARG A 61 6.82 -2.75 2.75
N VAL A 62 7.00 -3.85 2.02
CA VAL A 62 5.93 -4.83 1.79
C VAL A 62 5.50 -5.51 3.09
N GLU A 63 6.44 -5.94 3.92
CA GLU A 63 6.11 -6.65 5.17
C GLU A 63 5.42 -5.75 6.20
N VAL A 64 5.84 -4.49 6.30
CA VAL A 64 5.13 -3.52 7.14
C VAL A 64 3.73 -3.22 6.58
N ALA A 65 3.59 -3.03 5.25
CA ALA A 65 2.29 -2.84 4.61
C ALA A 65 1.37 -4.04 4.84
N ARG A 66 1.91 -5.27 4.71
CA ARG A 66 1.18 -6.52 4.95
C ARG A 66 0.61 -6.59 6.37
N SER A 67 1.44 -6.28 7.37
CA SER A 67 1.02 -6.26 8.76
C SER A 67 -0.11 -5.26 9.00
N GLY A 68 0.00 -4.06 8.42
CA GLY A 68 -1.02 -3.03 8.51
C GLY A 68 -2.34 -3.44 7.84
N VAL A 69 -2.26 -4.08 6.67
CA VAL A 69 -3.45 -4.59 5.94
C VAL A 69 -4.13 -5.71 6.72
N TYR A 70 -3.38 -6.65 7.29
CA TYR A 70 -3.97 -7.74 8.07
C TYR A 70 -4.65 -7.23 9.33
N TYR A 71 -4.04 -6.29 10.05
CA TYR A 71 -4.69 -5.63 11.17
C TYR A 71 -6.00 -4.94 10.74
N ALA A 72 -5.95 -4.16 9.67
CA ALA A 72 -7.13 -3.47 9.16
C ALA A 72 -8.23 -4.44 8.68
N ALA A 73 -7.86 -5.59 8.12
CA ALA A 73 -8.81 -6.63 7.74
C ALA A 73 -9.52 -7.26 8.94
N CYS A 74 -8.83 -7.46 10.07
CA CYS A 74 -9.46 -7.93 11.31
C CYS A 74 -10.50 -6.92 11.83
N VAL A 75 -10.16 -5.63 11.86
CA VAL A 75 -11.08 -4.57 12.29
C VAL A 75 -12.26 -4.44 11.32
N ALA A 76 -12.02 -4.61 10.01
CA ALA A 76 -13.08 -4.62 9.00
C ALA A 76 -14.06 -5.79 9.22
N GLU A 77 -13.55 -6.99 9.52
CA GLU A 77 -14.37 -8.18 9.82
C GLU A 77 -15.25 -7.96 11.05
N GLU A 78 -14.69 -7.46 12.14
CA GLU A 78 -15.44 -7.11 13.35
C GLU A 78 -16.55 -6.09 13.05
N SER A 79 -16.25 -5.09 12.22
CA SER A 79 -17.21 -4.07 11.79
C SER A 79 -18.35 -4.65 10.96
N LEU A 80 -18.03 -5.58 10.05
CA LEU A 80 -19.03 -6.28 9.23
C LEU A 80 -19.93 -7.19 10.08
N GLN A 81 -19.36 -7.88 11.06
CA GLN A 81 -20.11 -8.71 12.00
C GLN A 81 -21.07 -7.86 12.85
N ALA A 82 -20.62 -6.70 13.34
CA ALA A 82 -21.47 -5.76 14.06
C ALA A 82 -22.64 -5.27 13.19
N LEU A 83 -22.40 -4.93 11.93
CA LEU A 83 -23.45 -4.54 10.98
C LEU A 83 -24.47 -5.67 10.76
N GLN A 84 -24.02 -6.90 10.59
CA GLN A 84 -24.90 -8.07 10.41
C GLN A 84 -25.74 -8.37 11.65
N ALA A 85 -25.16 -8.18 12.83
CA ALA A 85 -25.83 -8.36 14.11
C ALA A 85 -26.77 -7.20 14.48
N GLY A 86 -26.74 -6.09 13.74
CA GLY A 86 -27.48 -4.87 14.06
C GLY A 86 -26.95 -4.13 15.30
N THR A 87 -25.67 -4.37 15.66
CA THR A 87 -25.00 -3.70 16.79
C THR A 87 -24.16 -2.50 16.29
N PRO A 88 -23.85 -1.54 17.17
CA PRO A 88 -23.01 -0.41 16.79
C PRO A 88 -21.61 -0.84 16.33
N VAL A 89 -21.14 -0.24 15.24
CA VAL A 89 -19.75 -0.38 14.76
C VAL A 89 -18.84 0.53 15.57
N ASP A 90 -17.67 0.01 15.97
CA ASP A 90 -16.61 0.85 16.52
C ASP A 90 -16.01 1.71 15.40
N ARG A 91 -16.53 2.93 15.29
CA ARG A 91 -16.17 3.88 14.25
C ARG A 91 -14.74 4.39 14.38
N ALA A 92 -14.26 4.58 15.59
CA ALA A 92 -12.91 5.09 15.84
C ALA A 92 -11.86 4.05 15.40
N ALA A 93 -12.02 2.81 15.83
CA ALA A 93 -11.15 1.71 15.44
C ALA A 93 -11.14 1.48 13.92
N LEU A 94 -12.30 1.49 13.25
CA LEU A 94 -12.38 1.31 11.80
C LEU A 94 -11.70 2.45 11.04
N GLN A 95 -11.93 3.69 11.46
CA GLN A 95 -11.32 4.88 10.87
C GLN A 95 -9.80 4.89 11.04
N GLU A 96 -9.32 4.53 12.23
CA GLU A 96 -7.89 4.41 12.53
C GLU A 96 -7.24 3.36 11.63
N ALA A 97 -7.77 2.14 11.63
CA ALA A 97 -7.23 1.02 10.85
C ALA A 97 -7.20 1.32 9.34
N ALA A 98 -8.27 1.88 8.79
CA ALA A 98 -8.35 2.28 7.39
C ALA A 98 -7.30 3.34 7.04
N SER A 99 -7.15 4.36 7.90
CA SER A 99 -6.23 5.47 7.65
C SER A 99 -4.76 5.06 7.79
N VAL A 100 -4.42 4.22 8.78
CA VAL A 100 -3.06 3.66 8.96
C VAL A 100 -2.69 2.83 7.74
N ALA A 101 -3.54 1.87 7.35
CA ALA A 101 -3.27 1.00 6.21
C ALA A 101 -3.10 1.80 4.92
N LYS A 102 -4.05 2.71 4.61
CA LYS A 102 -4.02 3.49 3.37
C LYS A 102 -2.81 4.42 3.27
N ALA A 103 -2.49 5.13 4.36
CA ALA A 103 -1.36 6.05 4.38
C ALA A 103 -0.04 5.32 4.09
N TYR A 104 0.18 4.18 4.75
CA TYR A 104 1.42 3.43 4.58
C TYR A 104 1.48 2.67 3.25
N CYS A 105 0.41 1.98 2.86
CA CYS A 105 0.39 1.19 1.63
C CYS A 105 0.54 2.05 0.37
N SER A 106 -0.04 3.26 0.35
CA SER A 106 0.15 4.21 -0.76
C SER A 106 1.63 4.58 -0.93
N ASP A 107 2.31 4.93 0.16
CA ASP A 107 3.73 5.30 0.14
C ASP A 107 4.60 4.10 -0.26
N ALA A 108 4.33 2.92 0.31
CA ALA A 108 5.07 1.70 0.04
C ALA A 108 4.97 1.28 -1.43
N PHE A 109 3.75 1.30 -1.99
CA PHE A 109 3.51 0.93 -3.38
C PHE A 109 4.19 1.91 -4.34
N PHE A 110 4.05 3.21 -4.12
CA PHE A 110 4.65 4.22 -4.99
C PHE A 110 6.18 4.20 -4.94
N LYS A 111 6.77 4.06 -3.74
CA LYS A 111 8.22 3.94 -3.56
C LYS A 111 8.78 2.67 -4.21
N ASN A 112 8.11 1.52 -4.01
CA ASN A 112 8.51 0.27 -4.65
C ASN A 112 8.39 0.35 -6.18
N ALA A 113 7.38 1.03 -6.70
CA ALA A 113 7.22 1.24 -8.14
C ALA A 113 8.36 2.10 -8.72
N GLY A 114 8.76 3.16 -8.03
CA GLY A 114 9.91 3.98 -8.42
C GLY A 114 11.24 3.21 -8.41
N GLU A 115 11.49 2.41 -7.36
CA GLU A 115 12.68 1.57 -7.26
C GLU A 115 12.70 0.48 -8.34
N ALA A 116 11.56 -0.14 -8.63
CA ALA A 116 11.45 -1.15 -9.67
C ALA A 116 11.80 -0.57 -11.05
N ILE A 117 11.25 0.59 -11.40
CA ILE A 117 11.62 1.29 -12.65
C ILE A 117 13.13 1.60 -12.67
N GLN A 118 13.68 2.12 -11.58
CA GLN A 118 15.10 2.47 -11.50
C GLN A 118 16.00 1.25 -11.70
N ILE A 119 15.64 0.09 -11.12
CA ILE A 119 16.41 -1.15 -11.25
C ILE A 119 16.31 -1.74 -12.66
N HIS A 120 15.14 -1.66 -13.30
CA HIS A 120 14.96 -2.09 -14.70
C HIS A 120 15.66 -1.15 -15.70
N GLY A 121 15.88 0.12 -15.32
CA GLY A 121 16.48 1.12 -16.21
C GLY A 121 15.57 1.43 -17.41
N GLY A 122 16.14 1.64 -18.59
CA GLY A 122 15.40 2.02 -19.80
C GLY A 122 14.24 1.08 -20.17
N VAL A 123 14.39 -0.23 -19.94
CA VAL A 123 13.33 -1.21 -20.23
C VAL A 123 12.14 -1.11 -19.26
N GLY A 124 12.32 -0.52 -18.09
CA GLY A 124 11.24 -0.29 -17.11
C GLY A 124 10.15 0.66 -17.61
N PHE A 125 10.40 1.43 -18.67
CA PHE A 125 9.41 2.28 -19.34
C PHE A 125 8.90 1.71 -20.66
N SER A 126 9.45 0.58 -21.10
CA SER A 126 9.02 -0.08 -22.34
C SER A 126 7.85 -1.04 -22.10
N TRP A 127 7.14 -1.39 -23.19
CA TRP A 127 6.06 -2.37 -23.16
C TRP A 127 6.53 -3.82 -23.02
N GLU A 128 7.84 -4.05 -22.94
CA GLU A 128 8.42 -5.37 -22.69
C GLU A 128 8.26 -5.83 -21.23
N TYR A 129 8.10 -4.88 -20.32
CA TYR A 129 7.93 -5.12 -18.89
C TYR A 129 6.76 -4.33 -18.31
N ASP A 130 5.95 -4.97 -17.48
CA ASP A 130 4.74 -4.38 -16.89
C ASP A 130 5.01 -3.39 -15.75
N VAL A 131 6.27 -3.16 -15.38
CA VAL A 131 6.66 -2.31 -14.23
C VAL A 131 6.05 -0.91 -14.32
N HIS A 132 6.01 -0.31 -15.52
CA HIS A 132 5.41 1.01 -15.72
C HIS A 132 3.88 1.02 -15.51
N LEU A 133 3.19 -0.11 -15.70
CA LEU A 133 1.76 -0.22 -15.43
C LEU A 133 1.50 -0.14 -13.93
N TYR A 134 2.31 -0.84 -13.14
CA TYR A 134 2.26 -0.75 -11.68
C TYR A 134 2.59 0.64 -11.17
N PHE A 135 3.56 1.34 -11.78
CA PHE A 135 3.87 2.71 -11.42
C PHE A 135 2.69 3.66 -11.65
N LYS A 136 2.03 3.54 -12.81
CA LYS A 136 0.81 4.31 -13.13
C LYS A 136 -0.32 3.97 -12.15
N ARG A 137 -0.52 2.69 -11.83
CA ARG A 137 -1.53 2.24 -10.87
C ARG A 137 -1.22 2.74 -9.45
N ALA A 138 0.03 2.69 -9.01
CA ALA A 138 0.45 3.24 -7.73
C ALA A 138 0.08 4.73 -7.62
N LYS A 139 0.39 5.52 -8.65
CA LYS A 139 0.06 6.95 -8.67
C LYS A 139 -1.42 7.24 -8.69
N ALA A 140 -2.21 6.49 -9.45
CA ALA A 140 -3.66 6.63 -9.51
C ALA A 140 -4.30 6.24 -8.16
N SER A 141 -3.91 5.10 -7.58
CA SER A 141 -4.46 4.61 -6.32
C SER A 141 -4.04 5.45 -5.11
N GLU A 142 -2.91 6.16 -5.19
CA GLU A 142 -2.48 7.12 -4.16
C GLU A 142 -3.53 8.21 -3.92
N GLN A 143 -4.15 8.71 -5.01
CA GLN A 143 -5.15 9.79 -4.95
C GLN A 143 -6.55 9.30 -4.60
N PHE A 144 -6.86 8.04 -4.90
CA PHE A 144 -8.19 7.49 -4.71
C PHE A 144 -8.50 7.23 -3.23
N LEU A 145 -9.68 7.61 -2.76
CA LEU A 145 -10.14 7.52 -1.37
C LEU A 145 -9.27 8.29 -0.35
N GLY A 146 -8.65 9.36 -0.79
CA GLY A 146 -7.78 10.20 0.04
C GLY A 146 -6.29 9.88 -0.12
N THR A 147 -5.48 10.94 -0.08
CA THR A 147 -4.02 10.82 -0.13
C THR A 147 -3.45 10.31 1.20
N GLY A 148 -2.21 9.82 1.20
CA GLY A 148 -1.52 9.47 2.43
C GLY A 148 -1.39 10.64 3.42
N ALA A 149 -1.24 11.88 2.92
CA ALA A 149 -1.22 13.08 3.76
C ALA A 149 -2.59 13.34 4.42
N TRP A 150 -3.68 13.21 3.66
CA TRP A 150 -5.04 13.37 4.20
C TRP A 150 -5.34 12.31 5.27
N HIS A 151 -4.94 11.05 5.07
CA HIS A 151 -5.12 10.01 6.08
C HIS A 151 -4.29 10.23 7.35
N ARG A 152 -3.08 10.83 7.23
CA ARG A 152 -2.28 11.21 8.42
C ARG A 152 -2.93 12.33 9.20
N GLU A 153 -3.51 13.33 8.52
CA GLU A 153 -4.28 14.40 9.17
C GLU A 153 -5.50 13.84 9.91
N ARG A 154 -6.22 12.90 9.27
CA ARG A 154 -7.35 12.21 9.87
C ARG A 154 -6.96 11.41 11.13
N LEU A 155 -5.77 10.78 11.14
CA LEU A 155 -5.22 10.12 12.32
C LEU A 155 -4.82 11.11 13.41
N ALA A 156 -4.21 12.25 13.03
CA ALA A 156 -3.85 13.28 13.99
C ALA A 156 -5.08 13.84 14.72
N ALA A 157 -6.17 14.09 14.00
CA ALA A 157 -7.44 14.51 14.59
C ALA A 157 -7.99 13.48 15.59
N LEU A 158 -7.96 12.19 15.26
CA LEU A 158 -8.38 11.13 16.18
C LEU A 158 -7.53 11.08 17.45
N LEU A 159 -6.21 11.24 17.32
CA LEU A 159 -5.27 11.11 18.44
C LEU A 159 -5.23 12.34 19.34
N LEU A 160 -5.37 13.53 18.75
CA LEU A 160 -5.13 14.80 19.47
C LEU A 160 -6.44 15.49 19.87
N ASP A 161 -7.47 15.43 19.02
CA ASP A 161 -8.71 16.15 19.23
C ASP A 161 -9.83 15.25 19.79
N GLY A 162 -9.66 13.94 19.74
CA GLY A 162 -10.66 12.95 20.17
C GLY A 162 -11.89 12.90 19.26
N GLU A 163 -11.85 13.59 18.11
CA GLU A 163 -12.95 13.67 17.15
C GLU A 163 -12.62 12.89 15.88
N GLY A 164 -13.48 11.92 15.54
CA GLY A 164 -13.42 11.27 14.24
C GLY A 164 -13.83 12.25 13.14
N VAL A 165 -12.93 12.55 12.22
CA VAL A 165 -13.25 13.36 11.04
C VAL A 165 -14.06 12.51 10.06
N LEU A 166 -15.25 13.01 9.68
CA LEU A 166 -16.14 12.42 8.66
C LEU A 166 -15.49 12.41 7.28
#